data_799c40cd5c8dc09370df722be48b573c
#
_entry.id   799c40cd5c8dc09370df722be48b573c
#
_cell.length_a   1.000
_cell.length_b   1.000
_cell.length_c   1.000
_cell.angle_alpha   90.00
_cell.angle_beta   90.00
_cell.angle_gamma   90.00
#
_symmetry.space_group_name_H-M   'P 1'
#
loop_
_entity.id
_entity.type
_entity.pdbx_description
1 polymer ?
#
loop_
_entity_poly.entity_id
_entity_poly.type
_entity_poly.pdbx_seq_one_letter_code
_entity_poly.pdbx_strand_id
1 'polypeptide(L)'
;MAENKGVMVYGEMVDGKLSSITSELLGGGRRLADELKEDLICILAGDKLDEAPKKAISYGADKVYTVENPLLKEYQTDAYVAVMEKAVKDISPRILLFGQTSVGRDMAPRLSFRLGTSLSMDCIELSIDPATKLLQQTRPVYGGNARATFTSELLPQMVTVRQKAMSPLEPNEARKGEIASIKVELDPAKIRTKVLETIKEEVAGVKLEDAQIIVAGGRGIGGPDGFKQLEELAKALRAAVGASRPPSDNKWVPESWQIGLTGKIVTPEVYIAVAISGASQHLAGCSGSKNIIAINKDPEANIFKEARFGVVGDWKQILPTFTQKVRELLAG
;
A
#
# COMPACT_ATOMS: atom_id res chain seq x y z
N MET A 1 11.25 -24.51 23.44
CA MET A 1 10.88 -23.23 22.78
C MET A 1 9.42 -23.36 22.38
N ALA A 2 8.61 -22.34 22.56
CA ALA A 2 7.23 -22.36 22.08
C ALA A 2 7.24 -22.56 20.55
N GLU A 3 6.35 -23.38 20.06
CA GLU A 3 6.19 -23.59 18.61
C GLU A 3 5.58 -22.31 17.99
N ASN A 4 6.23 -21.77 16.96
CA ASN A 4 5.69 -20.60 16.26
C ASN A 4 4.37 -20.95 15.56
N LYS A 5 3.29 -20.25 15.93
CA LYS A 5 1.93 -20.48 15.41
C LYS A 5 1.21 -19.18 15.14
N GLY A 6 0.31 -19.22 14.15
CA GLY A 6 -0.56 -18.12 13.79
C GLY A 6 0.02 -17.20 12.73
N VAL A 7 -0.90 -16.55 12.04
CA VAL A 7 -0.61 -15.47 11.08
C VAL A 7 -0.87 -14.16 11.78
N MET A 8 0.17 -13.33 11.95
CA MET A 8 0.08 -12.04 12.61
C MET A 8 0.13 -10.92 11.58
N VAL A 9 -0.77 -9.98 11.72
CA VAL A 9 -0.85 -8.75 10.92
C VAL A 9 -0.49 -7.57 11.80
N TYR A 10 0.46 -6.73 11.34
CA TYR A 10 0.64 -5.41 11.92
C TYR A 10 -0.44 -4.49 11.35
N GLY A 11 -1.33 -4.02 12.20
CA GLY A 11 -2.43 -3.12 11.84
C GLY A 11 -2.00 -1.66 11.89
N GLU A 12 -1.95 -1.02 10.72
CA GLU A 12 -1.72 0.42 10.61
C GLU A 12 -3.02 1.20 10.82
N MET A 13 -2.88 2.34 11.46
CA MET A 13 -3.99 3.27 11.71
C MET A 13 -3.72 4.61 11.04
N VAL A 14 -4.78 5.23 10.53
CA VAL A 14 -4.76 6.58 9.97
C VAL A 14 -5.93 7.35 10.58
N ASP A 15 -5.64 8.49 11.20
CA ASP A 15 -6.64 9.36 11.85
C ASP A 15 -7.57 8.57 12.82
N GLY A 16 -6.99 7.66 13.63
CA GLY A 16 -7.71 6.87 14.63
C GLY A 16 -8.55 5.69 14.08
N LYS A 17 -8.45 5.41 12.78
CA LYS A 17 -9.16 4.30 12.12
C LYS A 17 -8.18 3.31 11.50
N LEU A 18 -8.61 2.07 11.33
CA LEU A 18 -7.83 1.10 10.56
C LEU A 18 -7.64 1.61 9.13
N SER A 19 -6.41 1.56 8.66
CA SER A 19 -6.09 1.88 7.26
C SER A 19 -6.63 0.82 6.29
N SER A 20 -6.82 1.19 5.02
CA SER A 20 -7.28 0.25 3.98
C SER A 20 -6.34 -0.96 3.85
N ILE A 21 -5.02 -0.73 3.90
CA ILE A 21 -4.05 -1.82 3.84
C ILE A 21 -4.21 -2.82 5.00
N THR A 22 -4.60 -2.36 6.20
CA THR A 22 -4.83 -3.27 7.32
C THR A 22 -5.99 -4.23 7.04
N SER A 23 -7.10 -3.75 6.47
CA SER A 23 -8.22 -4.61 6.09
C SER A 23 -7.85 -5.61 4.99
N GLU A 24 -7.02 -5.21 4.03
CA GLU A 24 -6.48 -6.08 2.98
C GLU A 24 -5.59 -7.19 3.58
N LEU A 25 -4.68 -6.81 4.51
CA LEU A 25 -3.80 -7.75 5.20
C LEU A 25 -4.59 -8.75 6.04
N LEU A 26 -5.66 -8.32 6.70
CA LEU A 26 -6.55 -9.21 7.44
C LEU A 26 -7.25 -10.20 6.52
N GLY A 27 -7.73 -9.76 5.35
CA GLY A 27 -8.31 -10.66 4.35
C GLY A 27 -7.31 -11.69 3.80
N GLY A 28 -6.12 -11.24 3.42
CA GLY A 28 -5.04 -12.14 2.99
C GLY A 28 -4.55 -13.07 4.10
N GLY A 29 -4.38 -12.52 5.31
CA GLY A 29 -3.97 -13.26 6.50
C GLY A 29 -4.99 -14.33 6.92
N ARG A 30 -6.30 -14.04 6.81
CA ARG A 30 -7.37 -15.02 7.10
C ARG A 30 -7.26 -16.24 6.20
N ARG A 31 -7.05 -16.03 4.89
CA ARG A 31 -6.87 -17.13 3.94
C ARG A 31 -5.67 -18.00 4.31
N LEU A 32 -4.52 -17.39 4.65
CA LEU A 32 -3.33 -18.12 5.07
C LEU A 32 -3.53 -18.87 6.39
N ALA A 33 -4.19 -18.24 7.37
CA ALA A 33 -4.50 -18.82 8.66
C ALA A 33 -5.46 -20.03 8.54
N ASP A 34 -6.47 -19.91 7.69
CA ASP A 34 -7.42 -21.02 7.41
C ASP A 34 -6.69 -22.21 6.76
N GLU A 35 -5.77 -21.95 5.82
CA GLU A 35 -4.98 -22.98 5.14
C GLU A 35 -4.01 -23.69 6.10
N LEU A 36 -3.47 -22.96 7.09
CA LEU A 36 -2.64 -23.51 8.15
C LEU A 36 -3.45 -24.12 9.30
N LYS A 37 -4.75 -23.81 9.40
CA LYS A 37 -5.62 -24.11 10.56
C LYS A 37 -5.08 -23.48 11.85
N GLU A 38 -4.63 -22.25 11.75
CA GLU A 38 -4.07 -21.45 12.83
C GLU A 38 -4.85 -20.14 13.01
N ASP A 39 -4.63 -19.44 14.13
CA ASP A 39 -5.31 -18.18 14.41
C ASP A 39 -4.78 -17.05 13.51
N LEU A 40 -5.69 -16.15 13.12
CA LEU A 40 -5.33 -14.83 12.59
C LEU A 40 -5.25 -13.83 13.74
N ILE A 41 -4.08 -13.26 13.90
CA ILE A 41 -3.76 -12.32 14.96
C ILE A 41 -3.57 -10.93 14.36
N CYS A 42 -4.13 -9.89 14.97
CA CYS A 42 -3.83 -8.51 14.63
C CYS A 42 -3.11 -7.85 15.81
N ILE A 43 -2.05 -7.10 15.56
CA ILE A 43 -1.45 -6.22 16.57
C ILE A 43 -1.67 -4.77 16.18
N LEU A 44 -2.18 -3.99 17.13
CA LEU A 44 -2.40 -2.56 17.01
C LEU A 44 -1.55 -1.84 18.06
N ALA A 45 -0.86 -0.79 17.63
CA ALA A 45 -0.04 0.05 18.50
C ALA A 45 -0.34 1.53 18.27
N GLY A 46 -0.52 2.30 19.33
CA GLY A 46 -0.84 3.73 19.26
C GLY A 46 -0.97 4.37 20.62
N ASP A 47 -1.34 5.66 20.64
CA ASP A 47 -1.69 6.38 21.88
C ASP A 47 -3.09 5.97 22.37
N LYS A 48 -4.05 5.90 21.43
CA LYS A 48 -5.44 5.47 21.65
C LYS A 48 -5.89 4.63 20.48
N LEU A 49 -6.57 3.54 20.77
CA LEU A 49 -6.98 2.58 19.74
C LEU A 49 -8.50 2.51 19.56
N ASP A 50 -9.27 3.09 20.49
CA ASP A 50 -10.74 3.21 20.45
C ASP A 50 -11.45 1.93 19.90
N GLU A 51 -12.19 2.06 18.80
CA GLU A 51 -12.95 0.96 18.17
C GLU A 51 -12.10 0.11 17.19
N ALA A 52 -10.83 0.46 16.95
CA ALA A 52 -10.00 -0.24 15.97
C ALA A 52 -9.83 -1.74 16.27
N PRO A 53 -9.68 -2.20 17.54
CA PRO A 53 -9.60 -3.62 17.84
C PRO A 53 -10.85 -4.40 17.44
N LYS A 54 -12.04 -3.87 17.71
CA LYS A 54 -13.32 -4.49 17.30
C LYS A 54 -13.44 -4.52 15.78
N LYS A 55 -13.00 -3.45 15.12
CA LYS A 55 -12.99 -3.38 13.67
C LYS A 55 -12.05 -4.41 13.04
N ALA A 56 -10.88 -4.64 13.63
CA ALA A 56 -9.98 -5.70 13.17
C ALA A 56 -10.61 -7.10 13.30
N ILE A 57 -11.39 -7.35 14.37
CA ILE A 57 -12.15 -8.59 14.52
C ILE A 57 -13.21 -8.71 13.41
N SER A 58 -13.96 -7.65 13.12
CA SER A 58 -14.98 -7.69 12.06
C SER A 58 -14.39 -8.00 10.69
N TYR A 59 -13.13 -7.63 10.43
CA TYR A 59 -12.36 -7.99 9.23
C TYR A 59 -11.65 -9.35 9.30
N GLY A 60 -11.92 -10.17 10.31
CA GLY A 60 -11.50 -11.56 10.31
C GLY A 60 -10.47 -11.95 11.36
N ALA A 61 -9.94 -11.06 12.18
CA ALA A 61 -9.03 -11.43 13.27
C ALA A 61 -9.73 -12.30 14.32
N ASP A 62 -9.04 -13.35 14.78
CA ASP A 62 -9.48 -14.17 15.92
C ASP A 62 -9.04 -13.55 17.23
N LYS A 63 -7.81 -12.95 17.22
CA LYS A 63 -7.21 -12.27 18.36
C LYS A 63 -6.66 -10.93 17.95
N VAL A 64 -6.85 -9.92 18.81
CA VAL A 64 -6.26 -8.60 18.63
C VAL A 64 -5.44 -8.26 19.87
N TYR A 65 -4.16 -8.03 19.67
CA TYR A 65 -3.30 -7.50 20.71
C TYR A 65 -3.19 -5.98 20.58
N THR A 66 -3.29 -5.30 21.70
CA THR A 66 -3.22 -3.83 21.76
C THR A 66 -2.02 -3.39 22.58
N VAL A 67 -1.33 -2.37 22.09
CA VAL A 67 -0.29 -1.66 22.84
C VAL A 67 -0.64 -0.18 22.82
N GLU A 68 -1.07 0.35 23.96
CA GLU A 68 -1.37 1.77 24.12
C GLU A 68 -0.29 2.44 24.97
N ASN A 69 0.31 3.49 24.39
CA ASN A 69 1.33 4.28 25.07
C ASN A 69 1.41 5.68 24.45
N PRO A 70 1.47 6.76 25.23
CA PRO A 70 1.58 8.13 24.71
C PRO A 70 2.78 8.36 23.78
N LEU A 71 3.88 7.62 23.93
CA LEU A 71 5.04 7.67 23.03
C LEU A 71 4.78 7.10 21.63
N LEU A 72 3.62 6.48 21.43
CA LEU A 72 3.18 5.93 20.14
C LEU A 72 2.17 6.85 19.42
N LYS A 73 1.97 8.08 19.91
CA LYS A 73 1.05 9.04 19.29
C LYS A 73 1.44 9.36 17.85
N GLU A 74 2.73 9.58 17.64
CA GLU A 74 3.30 9.79 16.30
C GLU A 74 4.22 8.61 15.97
N TYR A 75 4.25 8.22 14.70
CA TYR A 75 5.13 7.15 14.28
C TYR A 75 6.60 7.54 14.48
N GLN A 76 7.31 6.76 15.27
CA GLN A 76 8.75 6.84 15.47
C GLN A 76 9.30 5.43 15.45
N THR A 77 10.18 5.15 14.51
CA THR A 77 10.66 3.79 14.22
C THR A 77 11.20 3.07 15.46
N ASP A 78 12.00 3.76 16.27
CA ASP A 78 12.64 3.14 17.45
C ASP A 78 11.58 2.64 18.46
N ALA A 79 10.51 3.41 18.69
CA ALA A 79 9.42 3.05 19.60
C ALA A 79 8.60 1.87 19.03
N TYR A 80 8.19 1.97 17.78
CA TYR A 80 7.35 0.95 17.15
C TYR A 80 8.10 -0.38 16.94
N VAL A 81 9.38 -0.33 16.57
CA VAL A 81 10.21 -1.55 16.49
C VAL A 81 10.37 -2.22 17.85
N ALA A 82 10.54 -1.44 18.94
CA ALA A 82 10.62 -2.01 20.30
C ALA A 82 9.31 -2.71 20.70
N VAL A 83 8.16 -2.10 20.39
CA VAL A 83 6.83 -2.70 20.61
C VAL A 83 6.69 -4.00 19.83
N MET A 84 6.98 -3.98 18.53
CA MET A 84 6.83 -5.15 17.68
C MET A 84 7.79 -6.27 18.03
N GLU A 85 9.04 -5.95 18.41
CA GLU A 85 10.01 -6.95 18.87
C GLU A 85 9.49 -7.67 20.11
N LYS A 86 8.98 -6.93 21.10
CA LYS A 86 8.39 -7.52 22.32
C LYS A 86 7.17 -8.38 21.99
N ALA A 87 6.25 -7.85 21.20
CA ALA A 87 5.04 -8.57 20.83
C ALA A 87 5.33 -9.87 20.05
N VAL A 88 6.26 -9.83 19.10
CA VAL A 88 6.65 -11.03 18.34
C VAL A 88 7.31 -12.08 19.25
N LYS A 89 8.13 -11.66 20.21
CA LYS A 89 8.74 -12.58 21.17
C LYS A 89 7.71 -13.21 22.12
N ASP A 90 6.70 -12.46 22.54
CA ASP A 90 5.66 -12.96 23.44
C ASP A 90 4.67 -13.88 22.72
N ILE A 91 4.29 -13.54 21.48
CA ILE A 91 3.26 -14.26 20.73
C ILE A 91 3.85 -15.42 19.92
N SER A 92 5.09 -15.29 19.46
CA SER A 92 5.79 -16.28 18.61
C SER A 92 4.98 -16.66 17.35
N PRO A 93 4.59 -15.68 16.48
CA PRO A 93 3.84 -16.00 15.27
C PRO A 93 4.69 -16.80 14.28
N ARG A 94 4.03 -17.59 13.41
CA ARG A 94 4.68 -18.26 12.27
C ARG A 94 4.94 -17.29 11.13
N ILE A 95 3.95 -16.47 10.82
CA ILE A 95 3.97 -15.49 9.71
C ILE A 95 3.69 -14.11 10.27
N LEU A 96 4.38 -13.09 9.75
CA LEU A 96 4.18 -11.69 10.12
C LEU A 96 4.03 -10.83 8.88
N LEU A 97 2.84 -10.23 8.72
CA LEU A 97 2.46 -9.42 7.56
C LEU A 97 2.50 -7.93 7.91
N PHE A 98 3.08 -7.14 7.00
CA PHE A 98 3.08 -5.68 7.02
C PHE A 98 2.53 -5.13 5.70
N GLY A 99 2.00 -3.92 5.70
CA GLY A 99 1.75 -3.17 4.48
C GLY A 99 3.04 -2.66 3.84
N GLN A 100 3.10 -2.58 2.51
CA GLN A 100 4.18 -1.90 1.78
C GLN A 100 3.95 -0.38 1.78
N THR A 101 3.71 0.17 2.94
CA THR A 101 3.52 1.60 3.23
C THR A 101 4.85 2.26 3.62
N SER A 102 4.85 3.56 3.86
CA SER A 102 6.03 4.24 4.43
C SER A 102 6.42 3.66 5.78
N VAL A 103 5.43 3.32 6.64
CA VAL A 103 5.65 2.72 7.95
C VAL A 103 6.20 1.30 7.83
N GLY A 104 5.55 0.44 7.04
CA GLY A 104 6.00 -0.94 6.88
C GLY A 104 7.37 -1.05 6.22
N ARG A 105 7.67 -0.20 5.23
CA ARG A 105 8.98 -0.15 4.57
C ARG A 105 10.12 0.29 5.50
N ASP A 106 9.83 1.12 6.48
CA ASP A 106 10.82 1.56 7.47
C ASP A 106 10.96 0.57 8.64
N MET A 107 9.84 0.07 9.17
CA MET A 107 9.83 -0.78 10.36
C MET A 107 10.23 -2.23 10.09
N ALA A 108 9.68 -2.86 9.05
CA ALA A 108 9.86 -4.30 8.83
C ALA A 108 11.32 -4.72 8.63
N PRO A 109 12.17 -3.99 7.87
CA PRO A 109 13.59 -4.35 7.75
C PRO A 109 14.36 -4.27 9.07
N ARG A 110 14.08 -3.27 9.88
CA ARG A 110 14.73 -3.12 11.20
C ARG A 110 14.30 -4.21 12.17
N LEU A 111 13.01 -4.56 12.13
CA LEU A 111 12.47 -5.63 12.95
C LEU A 111 13.05 -6.99 12.53
N SER A 112 13.09 -7.29 11.23
CA SER A 112 13.64 -8.57 10.75
C SER A 112 15.11 -8.77 11.16
N PHE A 113 15.90 -7.70 11.09
CA PHE A 113 17.29 -7.73 11.57
C PHE A 113 17.37 -8.03 13.09
N ARG A 114 16.52 -7.40 13.91
CA ARG A 114 16.49 -7.65 15.37
C ARG A 114 16.03 -9.05 15.75
N LEU A 115 15.13 -9.62 14.95
CA LEU A 115 14.62 -10.96 15.15
C LEU A 115 15.53 -12.04 14.55
N GLY A 116 16.54 -11.66 13.75
CA GLY A 116 17.42 -12.59 13.06
C GLY A 116 16.72 -13.42 11.99
N THR A 117 15.69 -12.85 11.35
CA THR A 117 14.91 -13.54 10.32
C THR A 117 14.97 -12.82 8.97
N SER A 118 14.46 -13.48 7.92
CA SER A 118 14.39 -12.93 6.57
C SER A 118 13.14 -12.09 6.37
N LEU A 119 13.20 -11.17 5.39
CA LEU A 119 12.09 -10.33 4.97
C LEU A 119 12.00 -10.28 3.46
N SER A 120 10.84 -10.61 2.89
CA SER A 120 10.52 -10.29 1.50
C SER A 120 9.65 -9.04 1.44
N MET A 121 10.07 -8.07 0.62
CA MET A 121 9.35 -6.79 0.50
C MET A 121 8.60 -6.68 -0.82
N ASP A 122 7.49 -5.93 -0.79
CA ASP A 122 6.67 -5.61 -1.96
C ASP A 122 6.05 -6.83 -2.64
N CYS A 123 5.57 -7.77 -1.81
CA CYS A 123 4.91 -8.97 -2.29
C CYS A 123 3.51 -8.66 -2.84
N ILE A 124 3.16 -9.34 -3.93
CA ILE A 124 1.87 -9.21 -4.61
C ILE A 124 1.00 -10.46 -4.49
N GLU A 125 1.60 -11.57 -4.10
CA GLU A 125 0.90 -12.85 -3.92
C GLU A 125 1.55 -13.63 -2.78
N LEU A 126 0.71 -14.27 -1.98
CA LEU A 126 1.10 -15.12 -0.86
C LEU A 126 0.31 -16.44 -0.92
N SER A 127 0.99 -17.54 -0.69
CA SER A 127 0.38 -18.88 -0.57
C SER A 127 1.17 -19.74 0.40
N ILE A 128 0.57 -20.82 0.87
CA ILE A 128 1.24 -21.81 1.71
C ILE A 128 1.66 -22.98 0.83
N ASP A 129 2.93 -23.35 0.89
CA ASP A 129 3.40 -24.57 0.25
C ASP A 129 2.75 -25.80 0.94
N PRO A 130 2.03 -26.65 0.21
CA PRO A 130 1.27 -27.73 0.83
C PRO A 130 2.16 -28.82 1.45
N ALA A 131 3.39 -28.98 1.00
CA ALA A 131 4.32 -30.01 1.49
C ALA A 131 5.12 -29.52 2.71
N THR A 132 5.66 -28.31 2.63
CA THR A 132 6.55 -27.76 3.68
C THR A 132 5.82 -26.90 4.70
N LYS A 133 4.61 -26.45 4.38
CA LYS A 133 3.84 -25.45 5.16
C LYS A 133 4.57 -24.10 5.32
N LEU A 134 5.54 -23.83 4.46
CA LEU A 134 6.22 -22.54 4.40
C LEU A 134 5.43 -21.53 3.56
N LEU A 135 5.58 -20.25 3.90
CA LEU A 135 5.00 -19.16 3.14
C LEU A 135 5.77 -18.95 1.82
N GLN A 136 5.08 -19.09 0.71
CA GLN A 136 5.55 -18.67 -0.62
C GLN A 136 5.22 -17.18 -0.80
N GLN A 137 6.23 -16.40 -1.15
CA GLN A 137 6.21 -14.94 -1.16
C GLN A 137 6.58 -14.47 -2.56
N THR A 138 5.60 -14.14 -3.39
CA THR A 138 5.81 -13.74 -4.78
C THR A 138 5.85 -12.22 -4.90
N ARG A 139 6.92 -11.70 -5.50
CA ARG A 139 7.13 -10.28 -5.75
C ARG A 139 7.59 -10.00 -7.17
N PRO A 140 7.29 -8.82 -7.73
CA PRO A 140 7.87 -8.40 -8.99
C PRO A 140 9.36 -8.07 -8.82
N VAL A 141 10.14 -8.43 -9.83
CA VAL A 141 11.57 -8.15 -9.90
C VAL A 141 11.93 -7.58 -11.27
N TYR A 142 13.11 -7.01 -11.43
CA TYR A 142 13.56 -6.37 -12.68
C TYR A 142 12.58 -5.31 -13.20
N GLY A 143 12.11 -4.42 -12.31
CA GLY A 143 11.17 -3.37 -12.68
C GLY A 143 9.76 -3.86 -13.03
N GLY A 144 9.39 -5.07 -12.64
CA GLY A 144 8.08 -5.69 -12.93
C GLY A 144 8.09 -6.67 -14.10
N ASN A 145 9.20 -6.79 -14.83
CA ASN A 145 9.31 -7.67 -16.00
C ASN A 145 9.32 -9.17 -15.66
N ALA A 146 9.59 -9.52 -14.41
CA ALA A 146 9.54 -10.89 -13.93
C ALA A 146 8.93 -10.95 -12.52
N ARG A 147 8.48 -12.14 -12.13
CA ARG A 147 8.03 -12.45 -10.78
C ARG A 147 8.97 -13.49 -10.19
N ALA A 148 9.36 -13.30 -8.93
CA ALA A 148 10.15 -14.27 -8.19
C ALA A 148 9.39 -14.70 -6.93
N THR A 149 9.38 -16.00 -6.66
CA THR A 149 8.78 -16.57 -5.45
C THR A 149 9.91 -16.99 -4.52
N PHE A 150 9.82 -16.53 -3.27
CA PHE A 150 10.76 -16.83 -2.22
C PHE A 150 10.08 -17.63 -1.10
N THR A 151 10.86 -18.45 -0.42
CA THR A 151 10.49 -19.11 0.83
C THR A 151 11.61 -18.93 1.83
N SER A 152 11.30 -19.05 3.12
CA SER A 152 12.31 -19.01 4.19
C SER A 152 11.92 -20.01 5.28
N GLU A 153 12.91 -20.72 5.82
CA GLU A 153 12.76 -21.58 7.00
C GLU A 153 12.90 -20.80 8.31
N LEU A 154 13.39 -19.56 8.24
CA LEU A 154 13.53 -18.70 9.42
C LEU A 154 12.16 -18.18 9.88
N LEU A 155 11.95 -18.17 11.20
CA LEU A 155 10.69 -17.75 11.82
C LEU A 155 10.88 -16.48 12.66
N PRO A 156 9.85 -15.60 12.69
CA PRO A 156 8.67 -15.60 11.83
C PRO A 156 9.04 -15.35 10.36
N GLN A 157 8.25 -15.90 9.44
CA GLN A 157 8.37 -15.58 8.02
C GLN A 157 7.76 -14.19 7.79
N MET A 158 8.61 -13.20 7.49
CA MET A 158 8.19 -11.80 7.41
C MET A 158 8.02 -11.33 5.96
N VAL A 159 6.97 -10.55 5.73
CA VAL A 159 6.67 -10.01 4.41
C VAL A 159 6.01 -8.63 4.48
N THR A 160 6.35 -7.74 3.55
CA THR A 160 5.54 -6.57 3.27
C THR A 160 4.70 -6.80 2.01
N VAL A 161 3.42 -6.48 2.06
CA VAL A 161 2.44 -6.71 1.01
C VAL A 161 2.08 -5.41 0.33
N ARG A 162 2.12 -5.39 -1.01
CA ARG A 162 1.72 -4.23 -1.82
C ARG A 162 0.25 -3.88 -1.57
N GLN A 163 -0.06 -2.61 -1.49
CA GLN A 163 -1.43 -2.13 -1.40
C GLN A 163 -2.27 -2.65 -2.58
N LYS A 164 -3.51 -3.02 -2.29
CA LYS A 164 -4.46 -3.61 -3.25
C LYS A 164 -4.03 -4.94 -3.87
N ALA A 165 -2.99 -5.58 -3.35
CA ALA A 165 -2.60 -6.94 -3.74
C ALA A 165 -3.47 -8.02 -3.08
N MET A 166 -4.07 -7.72 -1.94
CA MET A 166 -4.98 -8.60 -1.22
C MET A 166 -6.37 -7.97 -1.15
N SER A 167 -7.41 -8.82 -1.21
CA SER A 167 -8.78 -8.36 -1.04
C SER A 167 -9.17 -8.39 0.43
N PRO A 168 -9.75 -7.32 0.98
CA PRO A 168 -10.33 -7.36 2.32
C PRO A 168 -11.53 -8.30 2.35
N LEU A 169 -11.86 -8.80 3.53
CA LEU A 169 -13.16 -9.45 3.76
C LEU A 169 -14.26 -8.40 3.91
N GLU A 170 -15.49 -8.77 3.60
CA GLU A 170 -16.65 -8.00 4.03
C GLU A 170 -16.71 -7.99 5.56
N PRO A 171 -16.84 -6.80 6.19
CA PRO A 171 -16.83 -6.72 7.65
C PRO A 171 -18.06 -7.39 8.26
N ASN A 172 -17.83 -8.29 9.20
CA ASN A 172 -18.88 -8.97 9.97
C ASN A 172 -18.86 -8.47 11.42
N GLU A 173 -19.74 -7.55 11.75
CA GLU A 173 -19.83 -6.96 13.08
C GLU A 173 -20.31 -7.97 14.17
N ALA A 174 -20.88 -9.11 13.77
CA ALA A 174 -21.28 -10.17 14.68
C ALA A 174 -20.13 -11.14 15.03
N ARG A 175 -18.97 -11.02 14.35
CA ARG A 175 -17.80 -11.86 14.61
C ARG A 175 -17.30 -11.63 16.03
N LYS A 176 -17.03 -12.72 16.73
CA LYS A 176 -16.41 -12.70 18.07
C LYS A 176 -14.91 -12.96 17.94
N GLY A 177 -14.13 -12.27 18.73
CA GLY A 177 -12.68 -12.44 18.84
C GLY A 177 -12.21 -12.01 20.22
N GLU A 178 -10.97 -12.33 20.53
CA GLU A 178 -10.32 -11.98 21.78
C GLU A 178 -9.53 -10.67 21.63
N ILE A 179 -9.63 -9.78 22.62
CA ILE A 179 -8.80 -8.57 22.70
C ILE A 179 -7.95 -8.67 23.96
N ALA A 180 -6.63 -8.59 23.80
CA ALA A 180 -5.67 -8.65 24.90
C ALA A 180 -4.69 -7.50 24.83
N SER A 181 -4.32 -6.93 25.96
CA SER A 181 -3.32 -5.85 26.03
C SER A 181 -1.94 -6.42 26.32
N ILE A 182 -0.94 -5.94 25.59
CA ILE A 182 0.48 -6.21 25.85
C ILE A 182 1.09 -4.95 26.50
N LYS A 183 1.66 -5.14 27.68
CA LYS A 183 2.41 -4.05 28.33
C LYS A 183 3.83 -4.01 27.77
N VAL A 184 4.19 -2.89 27.20
CA VAL A 184 5.54 -2.61 26.72
C VAL A 184 6.05 -1.36 27.42
N GLU A 185 7.16 -1.52 28.13
CA GLU A 185 7.87 -0.38 28.71
C GLU A 185 8.74 0.24 27.62
N LEU A 186 8.41 1.47 27.25
CA LEU A 186 9.19 2.26 26.33
C LEU A 186 10.09 3.24 27.09
N ASP A 187 11.37 3.19 26.82
CA ASP A 187 12.35 4.13 27.36
C ASP A 187 12.49 5.33 26.42
N PRO A 188 12.03 6.52 26.81
CA PRO A 188 12.14 7.72 25.96
C PRO A 188 13.58 8.03 25.52
N ALA A 189 14.59 7.66 26.32
CA ALA A 189 16.00 7.90 26.01
C ALA A 189 16.50 7.04 24.83
N LYS A 190 15.81 5.94 24.52
CA LYS A 190 16.14 5.06 23.38
C LYS A 190 15.44 5.49 22.08
N ILE A 191 14.50 6.45 22.14
CA ILE A 191 13.83 7.00 20.98
C ILE A 191 14.67 8.19 20.49
N ARG A 192 15.43 7.96 19.41
CA ARG A 192 16.44 8.92 18.92
C ARG A 192 15.88 10.01 18.03
N THR A 193 14.64 9.87 17.60
CA THR A 193 13.97 10.85 16.72
C THR A 193 12.81 11.49 17.46
N LYS A 194 12.43 12.70 17.03
CA LYS A 194 11.25 13.41 17.51
C LYS A 194 10.54 14.03 16.33
N VAL A 195 9.26 13.79 16.19
CA VAL A 195 8.43 14.52 15.23
C VAL A 195 8.30 15.97 15.73
N LEU A 196 8.75 16.90 14.92
CA LEU A 196 8.68 18.34 15.23
C LEU A 196 7.36 18.93 14.74
N GLU A 197 6.96 18.55 13.54
CA GLU A 197 5.78 19.05 12.88
C GLU A 197 5.25 18.00 11.90
N THR A 198 3.93 17.90 11.80
CA THR A 198 3.24 17.11 10.77
C THR A 198 2.44 18.06 9.89
N ILE A 199 2.89 18.26 8.67
CA ILE A 199 2.20 19.10 7.68
C ILE A 199 1.24 18.18 6.90
N LYS A 200 -0.06 18.37 7.12
CA LYS A 200 -1.08 17.71 6.31
C LYS A 200 -1.32 18.57 5.07
N GLU A 201 -0.90 18.10 3.89
CA GLU A 201 -1.35 18.70 2.65
C GLU A 201 -2.85 18.47 2.50
N GLU A 202 -3.61 19.56 2.34
CA GLU A 202 -5.02 19.45 1.93
C GLU A 202 -5.06 18.96 0.48
N VAL A 203 -5.19 17.67 0.29
CA VAL A 203 -5.43 17.10 -1.05
C VAL A 203 -6.88 17.40 -1.42
N ALA A 204 -7.08 18.36 -2.30
CA ALA A 204 -8.39 18.60 -2.88
C ALA A 204 -8.79 17.38 -3.72
N GLY A 205 -9.70 16.55 -3.20
CA GLY A 205 -10.23 15.39 -3.91
C GLY A 205 -9.81 14.03 -3.36
N VAL A 206 -9.85 13.01 -4.21
CA VAL A 206 -9.54 11.62 -3.84
C VAL A 206 -8.02 11.42 -3.76
N LYS A 207 -7.53 10.79 -2.69
CA LYS A 207 -6.12 10.42 -2.58
C LYS A 207 -5.74 9.43 -3.69
N LEU A 208 -4.54 9.57 -4.25
CA LEU A 208 -4.06 8.71 -5.34
C LEU A 208 -4.13 7.22 -4.99
N GLU A 209 -3.76 6.87 -3.77
CA GLU A 209 -3.72 5.48 -3.30
C GLU A 209 -5.12 4.84 -3.21
N ASP A 210 -6.15 5.66 -2.97
CA ASP A 210 -7.54 5.21 -2.80
C ASP A 210 -8.37 5.37 -4.08
N ALA A 211 -7.83 6.06 -5.11
CA ALA A 211 -8.55 6.38 -6.33
C ALA A 211 -8.86 5.13 -7.18
N GLN A 212 -10.09 5.05 -7.66
CA GLN A 212 -10.50 4.03 -8.64
C GLN A 212 -10.09 4.42 -10.06
N ILE A 213 -10.04 5.71 -10.35
CA ILE A 213 -9.61 6.25 -11.64
C ILE A 213 -8.52 7.29 -11.39
N ILE A 214 -7.44 7.22 -12.16
CA ILE A 214 -6.35 8.19 -12.12
C ILE A 214 -6.10 8.75 -13.50
N VAL A 215 -5.99 10.07 -13.60
CA VAL A 215 -5.53 10.77 -14.81
C VAL A 215 -4.13 11.32 -14.52
N ALA A 216 -3.12 10.79 -15.20
CA ALA A 216 -1.73 11.13 -14.92
C ALA A 216 -1.04 11.80 -16.11
N GLY A 217 -0.26 12.85 -15.83
CA GLY A 217 0.49 13.61 -16.81
C GLY A 217 2.00 13.33 -16.78
N GLY A 218 2.60 13.26 -17.98
CA GLY A 218 4.05 13.14 -18.14
C GLY A 218 4.74 14.46 -18.47
N ARG A 219 6.06 14.40 -18.68
CA ARG A 219 6.85 15.56 -19.11
C ARG A 219 6.34 16.20 -20.42
N GLY A 220 5.73 15.39 -21.29
CA GLY A 220 5.21 15.87 -22.56
C GLY A 220 3.95 16.76 -22.44
N ILE A 221 3.40 16.94 -21.24
CA ILE A 221 2.36 17.95 -20.95
C ILE A 221 2.91 19.36 -21.17
N GLY A 222 4.21 19.60 -20.90
CA GLY A 222 4.90 20.82 -21.28
C GLY A 222 4.83 21.97 -20.27
N GLY A 223 4.12 21.82 -19.15
CA GLY A 223 4.04 22.83 -18.10
C GLY A 223 2.82 22.71 -17.20
N PRO A 224 2.70 23.55 -16.15
CA PRO A 224 1.61 23.48 -15.19
C PRO A 224 0.23 23.75 -15.80
N ASP A 225 0.16 24.61 -16.84
CA ASP A 225 -1.12 24.93 -17.50
C ASP A 225 -1.74 23.72 -18.20
N GLY A 226 -0.91 22.80 -18.71
CA GLY A 226 -1.42 21.58 -19.31
C GLY A 226 -2.08 20.63 -18.30
N PHE A 227 -1.68 20.68 -17.02
CA PHE A 227 -2.32 19.91 -15.96
C PHE A 227 -3.74 20.35 -15.67
N LYS A 228 -4.11 21.61 -15.92
CA LYS A 228 -5.51 22.08 -15.80
C LYS A 228 -6.48 21.27 -16.66
N GLN A 229 -6.05 20.85 -17.86
CA GLN A 229 -6.88 20.01 -18.72
C GLN A 229 -7.03 18.57 -18.20
N LEU A 230 -5.97 18.06 -17.54
CA LEU A 230 -6.05 16.76 -16.86
C LEU A 230 -7.01 16.84 -15.66
N GLU A 231 -6.95 17.93 -14.90
CA GLU A 231 -7.87 18.19 -13.78
C GLU A 231 -9.33 18.27 -14.23
N GLU A 232 -9.60 18.87 -15.40
CA GLU A 232 -10.95 18.90 -15.97
C GLU A 232 -11.48 17.52 -16.32
N LEU A 233 -10.65 16.66 -16.91
CA LEU A 233 -11.01 15.27 -17.18
C LEU A 233 -11.19 14.49 -15.88
N ALA A 234 -10.26 14.66 -14.94
CA ALA A 234 -10.32 14.01 -13.64
C ALA A 234 -11.60 14.39 -12.87
N LYS A 235 -11.98 15.67 -12.89
CA LYS A 235 -13.23 16.14 -12.28
C LYS A 235 -14.46 15.49 -12.91
N ALA A 236 -14.49 15.37 -14.24
CA ALA A 236 -15.60 14.70 -14.95
C ALA A 236 -15.72 13.22 -14.55
N LEU A 237 -14.58 12.52 -14.36
CA LEU A 237 -14.52 11.12 -14.00
C LEU A 237 -14.56 10.85 -12.48
N ARG A 238 -14.58 11.89 -11.63
CA ARG A 238 -14.34 11.77 -10.17
C ARG A 238 -13.03 11.05 -9.87
N ALA A 239 -12.02 11.31 -10.68
CA ALA A 239 -10.70 10.68 -10.64
C ALA A 239 -9.71 11.51 -9.82
N ALA A 240 -8.62 10.88 -9.38
CA ALA A 240 -7.47 11.60 -8.86
C ALA A 240 -6.54 12.05 -10.02
N VAL A 241 -5.79 13.12 -9.80
CA VAL A 241 -4.74 13.57 -10.72
C VAL A 241 -3.38 13.13 -10.22
N GLY A 242 -2.58 12.54 -11.11
CA GLY A 242 -1.22 12.11 -10.82
C GLY A 242 -0.21 12.63 -11.86
N ALA A 243 1.07 12.39 -11.59
CA ALA A 243 2.14 12.78 -12.49
C ALA A 243 3.29 11.76 -12.48
N SER A 244 4.03 11.70 -13.57
CA SER A 244 5.35 11.08 -13.55
C SER A 244 6.36 11.99 -12.84
N ARG A 245 7.52 11.47 -12.48
CA ARG A 245 8.55 12.22 -11.74
C ARG A 245 8.95 13.56 -12.34
N PRO A 246 9.21 13.71 -13.67
CA PRO A 246 9.67 14.99 -14.23
C PRO A 246 8.76 16.20 -13.99
N PRO A 247 7.42 16.11 -14.09
CA PRO A 247 6.54 17.21 -13.68
C PRO A 247 6.68 17.62 -12.22
N SER A 248 6.89 16.66 -11.31
CA SER A 248 7.10 16.91 -9.89
C SER A 248 8.45 17.58 -9.65
N ASP A 249 9.54 17.04 -10.22
CA ASP A 249 10.89 17.62 -10.13
C ASP A 249 10.92 19.08 -10.66
N ASN A 250 10.14 19.38 -11.71
CA ASN A 250 9.99 20.73 -12.27
C ASN A 250 9.01 21.64 -11.52
N LYS A 251 8.41 21.16 -10.42
CA LYS A 251 7.43 21.89 -9.62
C LYS A 251 6.18 22.35 -10.41
N TRP A 252 5.81 21.61 -11.45
CA TRP A 252 4.55 21.83 -12.18
C TRP A 252 3.36 21.32 -11.37
N VAL A 253 3.60 20.31 -10.53
CA VAL A 253 2.61 19.68 -9.64
C VAL A 253 3.27 19.40 -8.28
N PRO A 254 2.47 19.21 -7.22
CA PRO A 254 2.97 18.80 -5.90
C PRO A 254 3.67 17.44 -5.95
N GLU A 255 4.63 17.21 -5.05
CA GLU A 255 5.33 15.92 -4.92
C GLU A 255 4.36 14.79 -4.55
N SER A 256 3.28 15.10 -3.84
CA SER A 256 2.21 14.17 -3.47
C SER A 256 1.48 13.56 -4.68
N TRP A 257 1.61 14.15 -5.88
CA TRP A 257 1.04 13.61 -7.11
C TRP A 257 1.99 12.67 -7.85
N GLN A 258 3.23 12.53 -7.41
CA GLN A 258 4.21 11.69 -8.09
C GLN A 258 3.85 10.21 -7.98
N ILE A 259 3.77 9.53 -9.13
CA ILE A 259 3.56 8.09 -9.27
C ILE A 259 4.83 7.44 -9.83
N GLY A 260 5.26 6.37 -9.20
CA GLY A 260 6.45 5.63 -9.60
C GLY A 260 7.19 5.00 -8.43
N LEU A 261 8.35 4.41 -8.71
CA LEU A 261 9.17 3.69 -7.72
C LEU A 261 9.56 4.56 -6.50
N THR A 262 9.79 5.85 -6.72
CA THR A 262 10.16 6.83 -5.68
C THR A 262 9.00 7.71 -5.24
N GLY A 263 7.82 7.51 -5.81
CA GLY A 263 6.57 8.18 -5.47
C GLY A 263 5.54 7.21 -4.94
N LYS A 264 4.29 7.48 -5.26
CA LYS A 264 3.17 6.63 -4.86
C LYS A 264 3.04 5.42 -5.79
N ILE A 265 2.68 4.27 -5.22
CA ILE A 265 2.28 3.08 -5.96
C ILE A 265 0.77 3.04 -5.96
N VAL A 266 0.17 2.94 -7.15
CA VAL A 266 -1.26 2.99 -7.37
C VAL A 266 -1.74 1.78 -8.18
N THR A 267 -2.96 1.33 -7.91
CA THR A 267 -3.56 0.19 -8.59
C THR A 267 -5.04 0.47 -8.88
N PRO A 268 -5.37 1.55 -9.64
CA PRO A 268 -6.74 1.90 -9.95
C PRO A 268 -7.38 0.90 -10.91
N GLU A 269 -8.71 0.95 -11.01
CA GLU A 269 -9.46 0.26 -12.07
C GLU A 269 -9.08 0.78 -13.46
N VAL A 270 -8.88 2.12 -13.57
CA VAL A 270 -8.49 2.80 -14.82
C VAL A 270 -7.38 3.80 -14.54
N TYR A 271 -6.30 3.68 -15.28
CA TYR A 271 -5.16 4.60 -15.29
C TYR A 271 -5.05 5.25 -16.66
N ILE A 272 -5.27 6.57 -16.77
CA ILE A 272 -5.16 7.32 -18.01
C ILE A 272 -3.82 8.03 -18.02
N ALA A 273 -2.89 7.54 -18.85
CA ALA A 273 -1.53 8.06 -18.99
C ALA A 273 -1.47 9.06 -20.15
N VAL A 274 -1.28 10.34 -19.87
CA VAL A 274 -1.23 11.40 -20.88
C VAL A 274 0.20 11.91 -21.05
N ALA A 275 0.78 11.76 -22.23
CA ALA A 275 2.14 12.19 -22.56
C ALA A 275 3.22 11.63 -21.61
N ILE A 276 3.02 10.40 -21.13
CA ILE A 276 3.94 9.62 -20.32
C ILE A 276 4.70 8.64 -21.21
N SER A 277 6.02 8.58 -21.11
CA SER A 277 6.84 7.68 -21.93
C SER A 277 6.79 6.21 -21.50
N GLY A 278 6.47 5.92 -20.23
CA GLY A 278 6.48 4.55 -19.72
C GLY A 278 7.87 4.06 -19.31
N ALA A 279 8.68 4.92 -18.72
CA ALA A 279 9.92 4.48 -18.08
C ALA A 279 9.63 3.45 -16.98
N SER A 280 10.52 2.46 -16.81
CA SER A 280 10.32 1.34 -15.84
C SER A 280 10.06 1.81 -14.42
N GLN A 281 10.68 2.93 -14.01
CA GLN A 281 10.46 3.53 -12.69
C GLN A 281 9.04 4.07 -12.51
N HIS A 282 8.43 4.59 -13.58
CA HIS A 282 7.03 5.04 -13.55
C HIS A 282 6.09 3.86 -13.58
N LEU A 283 6.34 2.90 -14.48
CA LEU A 283 5.55 1.68 -14.61
C LEU A 283 5.51 0.88 -13.30
N ALA A 284 6.61 0.82 -12.56
CA ALA A 284 6.65 0.19 -11.23
C ALA A 284 5.60 0.76 -10.27
N GLY A 285 5.17 2.02 -10.47
CA GLY A 285 4.14 2.67 -9.66
C GLY A 285 2.71 2.49 -10.17
N CYS A 286 2.48 2.09 -11.42
CA CYS A 286 1.14 2.03 -12.01
C CYS A 286 0.81 0.72 -12.75
N SER A 287 1.77 -0.19 -12.95
CA SER A 287 1.55 -1.46 -13.66
C SER A 287 0.53 -2.39 -13.00
N GLY A 288 0.22 -2.18 -11.72
CA GLY A 288 -0.87 -2.88 -11.03
C GLY A 288 -2.28 -2.40 -11.39
N SER A 289 -2.40 -1.38 -12.24
CA SER A 289 -3.71 -0.88 -12.71
C SER A 289 -4.43 -1.93 -13.56
N LYS A 290 -5.75 -2.11 -13.38
CA LYS A 290 -6.49 -3.10 -14.16
C LYS A 290 -6.56 -2.75 -15.65
N ASN A 291 -6.69 -1.46 -15.96
CA ASN A 291 -6.73 -0.97 -17.32
C ASN A 291 -5.87 0.29 -17.44
N ILE A 292 -4.89 0.26 -18.33
CA ILE A 292 -4.11 1.45 -18.68
C ILE A 292 -4.57 1.93 -20.04
N ILE A 293 -4.92 3.23 -20.13
CA ILE A 293 -5.21 3.95 -21.35
C ILE A 293 -4.06 4.93 -21.57
N ALA A 294 -3.39 4.88 -22.72
CA ALA A 294 -2.26 5.75 -23.01
C ALA A 294 -2.55 6.70 -24.18
N ILE A 295 -2.22 7.97 -23.99
CA ILE A 295 -2.23 9.01 -25.03
C ILE A 295 -0.82 9.55 -25.16
N ASN A 296 -0.15 9.31 -26.28
CA ASN A 296 1.21 9.79 -26.53
C ASN A 296 1.40 10.07 -28.03
N LYS A 297 2.18 11.11 -28.34
CA LYS A 297 2.54 11.44 -29.72
C LYS A 297 3.60 10.50 -30.32
N ASP A 298 4.41 9.87 -29.47
CA ASP A 298 5.46 8.92 -29.86
C ASP A 298 4.85 7.51 -29.91
N PRO A 299 4.72 6.89 -31.09
CA PRO A 299 4.15 5.55 -31.23
C PRO A 299 5.02 4.46 -30.58
N GLU A 300 6.32 4.72 -30.38
CA GLU A 300 7.28 3.78 -29.77
C GLU A 300 7.38 3.94 -28.26
N ALA A 301 6.56 4.81 -27.63
CA ALA A 301 6.58 5.02 -26.20
C ALA A 301 6.29 3.70 -25.45
N ASN A 302 7.14 3.33 -24.51
CA ASN A 302 7.01 2.08 -23.74
C ASN A 302 5.67 1.95 -23.00
N ILE A 303 4.99 3.06 -22.71
CA ILE A 303 3.68 3.04 -22.05
C ILE A 303 2.65 2.23 -22.84
N PHE A 304 2.76 2.19 -24.17
CA PHE A 304 1.85 1.43 -25.03
C PHE A 304 1.98 -0.08 -24.87
N LYS A 305 3.13 -0.58 -24.39
CA LYS A 305 3.33 -2.01 -24.12
C LYS A 305 2.48 -2.51 -22.93
N GLU A 306 2.18 -1.60 -22.01
CA GLU A 306 1.36 -1.87 -20.81
C GLU A 306 -0.09 -1.40 -21.00
N ALA A 307 -0.37 -0.61 -22.05
CA ALA A 307 -1.69 -0.04 -22.26
C ALA A 307 -2.64 -1.05 -22.91
N ARG A 308 -3.83 -1.18 -22.35
CA ARG A 308 -4.93 -1.92 -22.97
C ARG A 308 -5.51 -1.17 -24.19
N PHE A 309 -5.51 0.16 -24.11
CA PHE A 309 -5.92 1.05 -25.19
C PHE A 309 -4.89 2.16 -25.37
N GLY A 310 -4.45 2.37 -26.59
CA GLY A 310 -3.47 3.39 -26.93
C GLY A 310 -4.00 4.34 -28.02
N VAL A 311 -3.77 5.64 -27.84
CA VAL A 311 -4.04 6.66 -28.85
C VAL A 311 -2.74 7.37 -29.18
N VAL A 312 -2.29 7.20 -30.43
CA VAL A 312 -1.11 7.90 -30.93
C VAL A 312 -1.51 9.26 -31.48
N GLY A 313 -1.04 10.33 -30.84
CA GLY A 313 -1.35 11.69 -31.27
C GLY A 313 -1.02 12.75 -30.22
N ASP A 314 -1.25 14.00 -30.58
CA ASP A 314 -1.04 15.13 -29.66
C ASP A 314 -2.18 15.20 -28.65
N TRP A 315 -1.83 15.11 -27.39
CA TRP A 315 -2.79 15.19 -26.28
C TRP A 315 -3.60 16.49 -26.29
N LYS A 316 -3.04 17.60 -26.79
CA LYS A 316 -3.74 18.88 -26.90
C LYS A 316 -4.96 18.84 -27.81
N GLN A 317 -4.94 17.97 -28.82
CA GLN A 317 -6.06 17.76 -29.74
C GLN A 317 -7.02 16.67 -29.22
N ILE A 318 -6.47 15.62 -28.62
CA ILE A 318 -7.23 14.44 -28.20
C ILE A 318 -8.00 14.72 -26.89
N LEU A 319 -7.33 15.30 -25.89
CA LEU A 319 -7.87 15.39 -24.54
C LEU A 319 -9.16 16.22 -24.44
N PRO A 320 -9.30 17.38 -25.11
CA PRO A 320 -10.53 18.15 -25.05
C PRO A 320 -11.74 17.38 -25.59
N THR A 321 -11.57 16.74 -26.77
CA THR A 321 -12.63 15.94 -27.42
C THR A 321 -12.99 14.72 -26.56
N PHE A 322 -11.97 14.05 -25.98
CA PHE A 322 -12.16 12.92 -25.07
C PHE A 322 -12.93 13.35 -23.82
N THR A 323 -12.57 14.47 -23.21
CA THR A 323 -13.24 15.02 -22.03
C THR A 323 -14.70 15.38 -22.31
N GLN A 324 -14.96 16.00 -23.48
CA GLN A 324 -16.31 16.30 -23.89
C GLN A 324 -17.16 15.04 -24.05
N LYS A 325 -16.61 14.02 -24.72
CA LYS A 325 -17.31 12.74 -24.91
C LYS A 325 -17.60 12.00 -23.61
N VAL A 326 -16.65 12.03 -22.67
CA VAL A 326 -16.86 11.50 -21.33
C VAL A 326 -18.01 12.22 -20.62
N ARG A 327 -18.05 13.55 -20.68
CA ARG A 327 -19.16 14.34 -20.07
C ARG A 327 -20.52 13.98 -20.70
N GLU A 328 -20.59 13.83 -22.01
CA GLU A 328 -21.82 13.43 -22.72
C GLU A 328 -22.31 12.05 -22.25
N LEU A 329 -21.40 11.07 -22.15
CA LEU A 329 -21.73 9.71 -21.73
C LEU A 329 -22.14 9.59 -20.26
N LEU A 330 -21.66 10.48 -19.41
CA LEU A 330 -22.02 10.49 -17.99
C LEU A 330 -23.26 11.33 -17.67
N ALA A 331 -23.72 12.16 -18.63
CA ALA A 331 -24.93 12.99 -18.50
C ALA A 331 -26.20 12.27 -18.97
N GLY A 332 -26.09 11.22 -19.77
CA GLY A 332 -27.20 10.40 -20.27
C GLY A 332 -27.34 9.11 -19.51
#